data_a508fbed7f78e0dce6897614d05113b9
#
_entry.id   a508fbed7f78e0dce6897614d05113b9
#
_cell.length_a   1.000
_cell.length_b   1.000
_cell.length_c   1.000
_cell.angle_alpha   90.00
_cell.angle_beta   90.00
_cell.angle_gamma   90.00
#
_symmetry.space_group_name_H-M   'P 1'
#
loop_
_entity.id
_entity.type
_entity.pdbx_description
1 polymer ?
#
loop_
_entity_poly.entity_id
_entity_poly.type
_entity_poly.pdbx_seq_one_letter_code
_entity_poly.pdbx_strand_id
1 'polypeptide(L)'
;MRYGTEGFPCSAEGVVGKMRSRIGLWVLVLGLVVSVAGCGSPPKAAIDSAKAALDQAVAGGAGEYAGESLKAAQDAQAALEAELKAQQGSWFPSYTKANELAVAAKTAAEKAVTDATAGKEKAKADAAAAIAEAKTVLTESQALLAKAPKGKGSAADIEAMKTDLATAATAITDAEGALSAGRFLDAKAKAESAKSGATTVKTAVETAMAAKKR
;
A
#
# COMPACT_ATOMS: atom_id res chain seq x y z
N MET A 1 -18.68 73.39 -11.37
CA MET A 1 -19.01 72.52 -10.22
C MET A 1 -17.95 71.46 -10.12
N ARG A 2 -17.22 71.48 -9.04
CA ARG A 2 -16.10 70.52 -8.74
C ARG A 2 -16.67 69.23 -8.13
N TYR A 3 -16.21 68.12 -8.61
CA TYR A 3 -16.18 66.88 -7.75
C TYR A 3 -14.85 66.17 -7.99
N GLY A 4 -14.11 66.00 -6.90
CA GLY A 4 -12.79 65.42 -6.86
C GLY A 4 -12.87 63.90 -6.95
N THR A 5 -11.84 63.34 -7.59
CA THR A 5 -11.52 61.94 -7.65
C THR A 5 -10.54 61.62 -6.52
N GLU A 6 -10.99 60.92 -5.50
CA GLU A 6 -10.08 60.33 -4.49
C GLU A 6 -9.78 58.86 -4.86
N GLY A 7 -8.50 58.62 -5.09
CA GLY A 7 -7.98 57.31 -5.41
C GLY A 7 -7.86 56.42 -4.19
N PHE A 8 -8.29 55.16 -4.32
CA PHE A 8 -7.99 54.10 -3.37
C PHE A 8 -6.76 53.33 -3.82
N PRO A 9 -5.72 53.19 -3.00
CA PRO A 9 -4.63 52.29 -3.29
C PRO A 9 -5.03 50.87 -2.91
N CYS A 10 -5.08 49.96 -3.89
CA CYS A 10 -5.10 48.52 -3.70
C CYS A 10 -3.71 48.06 -3.25
N SER A 11 -3.53 47.86 -1.93
CA SER A 11 -2.40 47.11 -1.41
C SER A 11 -2.89 45.68 -1.10
N ALA A 12 -2.63 44.78 -2.02
CA ALA A 12 -2.79 43.33 -1.83
C ALA A 12 -1.44 42.72 -1.45
N GLU A 13 -1.07 42.85 -0.19
CA GLU A 13 0.04 42.11 0.39
C GLU A 13 -0.36 41.65 1.82
N GLY A 14 -0.33 40.36 2.08
CA GLY A 14 -0.29 39.87 3.45
C GLY A 14 -1.31 38.85 3.90
N VAL A 15 -1.77 37.90 3.09
CA VAL A 15 -2.68 36.85 3.58
C VAL A 15 -2.11 35.42 3.47
N VAL A 16 -0.90 35.21 2.95
CA VAL A 16 -0.36 33.82 2.74
C VAL A 16 0.45 33.28 3.95
N GLY A 17 0.73 34.09 4.96
CA GLY A 17 1.66 33.74 6.05
C GLY A 17 1.06 33.08 7.30
N LYS A 18 -0.27 32.94 7.45
CA LYS A 18 -0.86 32.60 8.75
C LYS A 18 -1.67 31.30 8.83
N MET A 19 -1.69 30.51 7.76
CA MET A 19 -2.49 29.29 7.71
C MET A 19 -1.71 27.99 7.97
N ARG A 20 -0.37 28.05 8.02
CA ARG A 20 0.48 26.85 8.29
C ARG A 20 0.71 26.55 9.78
N SER A 21 0.38 27.47 10.70
CA SER A 21 0.61 27.29 12.14
C SER A 21 -0.59 26.68 12.89
N ARG A 22 -1.78 26.62 12.29
CA ARG A 22 -2.98 26.15 13.01
C ARG A 22 -3.25 24.66 12.86
N ILE A 23 -2.65 23.98 11.88
CA ILE A 23 -2.81 22.53 11.69
C ILE A 23 -1.91 21.75 12.65
N GLY A 24 -0.75 22.29 13.02
CA GLY A 24 0.16 21.65 13.98
C GLY A 24 -0.34 21.66 15.43
N LEU A 25 -1.26 22.56 15.80
CA LEU A 25 -1.75 22.67 17.16
C LEU A 25 -2.95 21.77 17.46
N TRP A 26 -3.68 21.35 16.43
CA TRP A 26 -4.85 20.45 16.60
C TRP A 26 -4.47 18.98 16.79
N VAL A 27 -3.28 18.57 16.30
CA VAL A 27 -2.76 17.19 16.49
C VAL A 27 -2.26 16.98 17.93
N LEU A 28 -1.89 18.04 18.65
CA LEU A 28 -1.32 17.95 19.99
C LEU A 28 -2.39 18.03 21.12
N VAL A 29 -3.61 18.43 20.79
CA VAL A 29 -4.72 18.54 21.77
C VAL A 29 -5.56 17.27 21.85
N LEU A 30 -5.46 16.34 20.90
CA LEU A 30 -6.18 15.06 20.95
C LEU A 30 -5.52 13.99 21.82
N GLY A 31 -4.35 14.28 22.39
CA GLY A 31 -3.54 13.32 23.15
C GLY A 31 -3.76 13.27 24.66
N LEU A 32 -4.58 14.14 25.26
CA LEU A 32 -4.65 14.22 26.73
C LEU A 32 -6.09 14.30 27.25
N VAL A 33 -6.87 13.25 27.02
CA VAL A 33 -8.02 12.93 27.90
C VAL A 33 -7.78 11.56 28.51
N VAL A 34 -6.80 11.46 29.39
CA VAL A 34 -6.74 10.39 30.38
C VAL A 34 -7.73 10.77 31.49
N SER A 35 -8.99 10.49 31.26
CA SER A 35 -9.99 10.52 32.31
C SER A 35 -9.68 9.40 33.29
N VAL A 36 -9.32 9.75 34.51
CA VAL A 36 -9.27 8.84 35.66
C VAL A 36 -10.69 8.29 35.87
N ALA A 37 -11.04 7.24 35.13
CA ALA A 37 -12.28 6.51 35.34
C ALA A 37 -12.10 5.58 36.54
N GLY A 38 -12.87 5.85 37.58
CA GLY A 38 -12.79 5.22 38.90
C GLY A 38 -12.87 3.70 38.89
N CYS A 39 -12.27 3.12 39.90
CA CYS A 39 -12.34 1.71 40.27
C CYS A 39 -13.77 1.20 40.28
N GLY A 40 -14.14 0.29 39.38
CA GLY A 40 -15.41 -0.44 39.44
C GLY A 40 -16.19 -0.67 38.16
N SER A 41 -15.87 0.01 37.04
CA SER A 41 -16.55 -0.23 35.77
C SER A 41 -15.55 -0.41 34.61
N PRO A 42 -15.85 -1.27 33.63
CA PRO A 42 -15.00 -1.44 32.44
C PRO A 42 -14.76 -0.10 31.72
N PRO A 43 -13.55 0.16 31.19
CA PRO A 43 -13.22 1.40 30.47
C PRO A 43 -13.80 1.38 29.06
N LYS A 44 -15.13 1.49 28.93
CA LYS A 44 -15.87 1.35 27.68
C LYS A 44 -15.32 2.21 26.56
N ALA A 45 -15.03 3.49 26.82
CA ALA A 45 -14.51 4.41 25.80
C ALA A 45 -13.16 3.98 25.25
N ALA A 46 -12.26 3.44 26.09
CA ALA A 46 -10.96 2.94 25.64
C ALA A 46 -11.11 1.65 24.82
N ILE A 47 -12.00 0.75 25.26
CA ILE A 47 -12.32 -0.51 24.55
C ILE A 47 -12.90 -0.21 23.16
N ASP A 48 -13.90 0.68 23.09
CA ASP A 48 -14.56 1.05 21.84
C ASP A 48 -13.56 1.74 20.88
N SER A 49 -12.67 2.58 21.43
CA SER A 49 -11.61 3.23 20.66
C SER A 49 -10.59 2.23 20.10
N ALA A 50 -10.22 1.20 20.87
CA ALA A 50 -9.31 0.15 20.40
C ALA A 50 -9.94 -0.69 19.27
N LYS A 51 -11.23 -1.06 19.43
CA LYS A 51 -11.98 -1.77 18.39
C LYS A 51 -12.12 -0.96 17.12
N ALA A 52 -12.51 0.30 17.24
CA ALA A 52 -12.63 1.20 16.09
C ALA A 52 -11.31 1.38 15.34
N ALA A 53 -10.17 1.47 16.05
CA ALA A 53 -8.86 1.54 15.43
C ALA A 53 -8.49 0.23 14.69
N LEU A 54 -8.83 -0.93 15.26
CA LEU A 54 -8.62 -2.22 14.61
C LEU A 54 -9.48 -2.38 13.35
N ASP A 55 -10.76 -1.99 13.41
CA ASP A 55 -11.65 -2.00 12.26
C ASP A 55 -11.13 -1.06 11.15
N GLN A 56 -10.60 0.10 11.53
CA GLN A 56 -9.97 1.03 10.59
C GLN A 56 -8.72 0.42 9.94
N ALA A 57 -7.89 -0.32 10.68
CA ALA A 57 -6.73 -1.01 10.14
C ALA A 57 -7.13 -2.08 9.10
N VAL A 58 -8.16 -2.87 9.42
CA VAL A 58 -8.70 -3.89 8.50
C VAL A 58 -9.27 -3.23 7.23
N ALA A 59 -10.10 -2.21 7.38
CA ALA A 59 -10.69 -1.47 6.26
C ALA A 59 -9.63 -0.74 5.42
N GLY A 60 -8.53 -0.31 6.04
CA GLY A 60 -7.36 0.30 5.39
C GLY A 60 -6.49 -0.68 4.59
N GLY A 61 -6.79 -1.98 4.64
CA GLY A 61 -6.06 -3.02 3.91
C GLY A 61 -4.83 -3.54 4.65
N ALA A 62 -4.79 -3.43 5.99
CA ALA A 62 -3.65 -3.91 6.78
C ALA A 62 -3.43 -5.43 6.61
N GLY A 63 -4.48 -6.20 6.29
CA GLY A 63 -4.34 -7.63 6.00
C GLY A 63 -3.50 -7.93 4.77
N GLU A 64 -3.52 -7.05 3.79
CA GLU A 64 -2.79 -7.20 2.52
C GLU A 64 -1.39 -6.56 2.58
N TYR A 65 -1.30 -5.36 3.20
CA TYR A 65 -0.10 -4.53 3.13
C TYR A 65 0.71 -4.46 4.42
N ALA A 66 0.16 -4.90 5.57
CA ALA A 66 0.78 -4.84 6.90
C ALA A 66 0.37 -6.00 7.81
N GLY A 67 0.37 -7.23 7.29
CA GLY A 67 -0.16 -8.41 7.98
C GLY A 67 0.45 -8.65 9.36
N GLU A 68 1.75 -8.41 9.56
CA GLU A 68 2.41 -8.57 10.87
C GLU A 68 1.89 -7.56 11.88
N SER A 69 1.75 -6.29 11.49
CA SER A 69 1.25 -5.23 12.36
C SER A 69 -0.23 -5.42 12.68
N LEU A 70 -1.04 -5.91 11.71
CA LEU A 70 -2.42 -6.27 11.95
C LEU A 70 -2.53 -7.43 12.95
N LYS A 71 -1.69 -8.47 12.79
CA LYS A 71 -1.64 -9.58 13.73
C LYS A 71 -1.30 -9.12 15.14
N ALA A 72 -0.30 -8.25 15.31
CA ALA A 72 0.05 -7.69 16.59
C ALA A 72 -1.11 -6.91 17.24
N ALA A 73 -1.88 -6.16 16.43
CA ALA A 73 -3.07 -5.45 16.91
C ALA A 73 -4.18 -6.41 17.33
N GLN A 74 -4.41 -7.49 16.58
CA GLN A 74 -5.37 -8.53 16.94
C GLN A 74 -4.96 -9.28 18.21
N ASP A 75 -3.69 -9.60 18.38
CA ASP A 75 -3.16 -10.27 19.57
C ASP A 75 -3.31 -9.34 20.82
N ALA A 76 -3.08 -8.04 20.67
CA ALA A 76 -3.30 -7.06 21.73
C ALA A 76 -4.80 -6.91 22.09
N GLN A 77 -5.68 -6.94 21.09
CA GLN A 77 -7.12 -6.93 21.30
C GLN A 77 -7.60 -8.21 22.03
N ALA A 78 -7.06 -9.38 21.66
CA ALA A 78 -7.38 -10.64 22.34
C ALA A 78 -6.91 -10.64 23.81
N ALA A 79 -5.75 -10.06 24.11
CA ALA A 79 -5.26 -9.90 25.46
C ALA A 79 -6.19 -9.00 26.31
N LEU A 80 -6.67 -7.91 25.73
CA LEU A 80 -7.67 -7.04 26.36
C LEU A 80 -8.97 -7.80 26.67
N GLU A 81 -9.48 -8.57 25.73
CA GLU A 81 -10.72 -9.34 25.90
C GLU A 81 -10.55 -10.43 26.97
N ALA A 82 -9.40 -11.09 27.01
CA ALA A 82 -9.10 -12.08 28.05
C ALA A 82 -9.06 -11.44 29.45
N GLU A 83 -8.45 -10.26 29.60
CA GLU A 83 -8.43 -9.52 30.86
C GLU A 83 -9.83 -9.09 31.30
N LEU A 84 -10.62 -8.53 30.38
CA LEU A 84 -12.00 -8.15 30.67
C LEU A 84 -12.84 -9.32 31.16
N LYS A 85 -12.69 -10.50 30.53
CA LYS A 85 -13.37 -11.73 30.94
C LYS A 85 -12.92 -12.21 32.33
N ALA A 86 -11.62 -12.11 32.61
CA ALA A 86 -11.08 -12.45 33.93
C ALA A 86 -11.65 -11.55 35.04
N GLN A 87 -11.77 -10.25 34.76
CA GLN A 87 -12.32 -9.28 35.72
C GLN A 87 -13.83 -9.44 35.95
N GLN A 88 -14.60 -9.86 34.92
CA GLN A 88 -16.04 -10.14 35.07
C GLN A 88 -16.34 -11.29 36.05
N GLY A 89 -15.40 -12.26 36.17
CA GLY A 89 -15.54 -13.38 37.14
C GLY A 89 -14.95 -13.07 38.52
N SER A 90 -14.36 -11.89 38.72
CA SER A 90 -13.71 -11.52 39.97
C SER A 90 -14.71 -10.95 40.96
N TRP A 91 -14.58 -11.32 42.25
CA TRP A 91 -15.35 -10.74 43.34
C TRP A 91 -15.03 -9.24 43.59
N PHE A 92 -13.80 -8.84 43.32
CA PHE A 92 -13.33 -7.44 43.39
C PHE A 92 -12.66 -7.10 42.05
N PRO A 93 -13.43 -6.69 41.02
CA PRO A 93 -12.86 -6.39 39.70
C PRO A 93 -12.01 -5.12 39.73
N SER A 94 -10.84 -5.20 39.07
CA SER A 94 -9.95 -4.07 38.82
C SER A 94 -9.70 -3.91 37.34
N TYR A 95 -10.10 -2.79 36.76
CA TYR A 95 -9.99 -2.54 35.33
C TYR A 95 -8.76 -1.71 34.93
N THR A 96 -7.82 -1.46 35.87
CA THR A 96 -6.59 -0.70 35.56
C THR A 96 -5.78 -1.36 34.45
N LYS A 97 -5.54 -2.67 34.57
CA LYS A 97 -4.84 -3.45 33.52
C LYS A 97 -5.61 -3.53 32.22
N ALA A 98 -6.95 -3.65 32.29
CA ALA A 98 -7.79 -3.64 31.09
C ALA A 98 -7.70 -2.28 30.35
N ASN A 99 -7.60 -1.16 31.09
CA ASN A 99 -7.40 0.15 30.48
C ASN A 99 -6.01 0.27 29.80
N GLU A 100 -4.94 -0.23 30.43
CA GLU A 100 -3.61 -0.28 29.84
C GLU A 100 -3.59 -1.12 28.56
N LEU A 101 -4.21 -2.30 28.58
CA LEU A 101 -4.32 -3.17 27.41
C LEU A 101 -5.17 -2.54 26.29
N ALA A 102 -6.22 -1.79 26.64
CA ALA A 102 -7.02 -1.07 25.64
C ALA A 102 -6.20 0.02 24.94
N VAL A 103 -5.38 0.76 25.68
CA VAL A 103 -4.46 1.74 25.11
C VAL A 103 -3.40 1.05 24.23
N ALA A 104 -2.85 -0.06 24.68
CA ALA A 104 -1.86 -0.84 23.91
C ALA A 104 -2.48 -1.40 22.61
N ALA A 105 -3.68 -1.96 22.67
CA ALA A 105 -4.41 -2.48 21.50
C ALA A 105 -4.72 -1.36 20.49
N LYS A 106 -5.16 -0.20 20.97
CA LYS A 106 -5.37 0.99 20.12
C LYS A 106 -4.06 1.40 19.43
N THR A 107 -2.97 1.53 20.18
CA THR A 107 -1.66 1.93 19.63
C THR A 107 -1.16 0.93 18.58
N ALA A 108 -1.33 -0.38 18.83
CA ALA A 108 -0.96 -1.42 17.87
C ALA A 108 -1.83 -1.33 16.59
N ALA A 109 -3.12 -1.05 16.73
CA ALA A 109 -4.02 -0.88 15.59
C ALA A 109 -3.70 0.38 14.78
N GLU A 110 -3.41 1.50 15.41
CA GLU A 110 -2.98 2.74 14.76
C GLU A 110 -1.64 2.54 14.01
N LYS A 111 -0.73 1.76 14.59
CA LYS A 111 0.49 1.35 13.90
C LYS A 111 0.17 0.51 12.65
N ALA A 112 -0.76 -0.43 12.73
CA ALA A 112 -1.17 -1.25 11.59
C ALA A 112 -1.78 -0.39 10.46
N VAL A 113 -2.54 0.67 10.77
CA VAL A 113 -3.04 1.65 9.78
C VAL A 113 -1.89 2.37 9.08
N THR A 114 -0.90 2.81 9.86
CA THR A 114 0.27 3.52 9.33
C THR A 114 1.10 2.62 8.42
N ASP A 115 1.39 1.41 8.89
CA ASP A 115 2.17 0.41 8.14
C ASP A 115 1.43 -0.04 6.88
N ALA A 116 0.09 -0.19 6.93
CA ALA A 116 -0.72 -0.50 5.76
C ALA A 116 -0.64 0.59 4.69
N THR A 117 -0.68 1.85 5.10
CA THR A 117 -0.54 2.98 4.19
C THR A 117 0.84 2.98 3.52
N ALA A 118 1.90 2.81 4.30
CA ALA A 118 3.26 2.73 3.78
C ALA A 118 3.47 1.50 2.88
N GLY A 119 2.93 0.34 3.27
CA GLY A 119 2.98 -0.90 2.50
C GLY A 119 2.25 -0.78 1.16
N LYS A 120 1.11 -0.11 1.15
CA LYS A 120 0.32 0.15 -0.06
C LYS A 120 1.07 1.06 -1.05
N GLU A 121 1.67 2.15 -0.56
CA GLU A 121 2.49 3.03 -1.41
C GLU A 121 3.73 2.31 -1.95
N LYS A 122 4.38 1.49 -1.12
CA LYS A 122 5.48 0.65 -1.57
C LYS A 122 5.04 -0.36 -2.64
N ALA A 123 3.93 -1.06 -2.44
CA ALA A 123 3.40 -2.03 -3.40
C ALA A 123 3.07 -1.37 -4.75
N LYS A 124 2.52 -0.14 -4.71
CA LYS A 124 2.26 0.68 -5.92
C LYS A 124 3.54 1.01 -6.67
N ALA A 125 4.58 1.44 -5.96
CA ALA A 125 5.88 1.75 -6.56
C ALA A 125 6.54 0.49 -7.14
N ASP A 126 6.53 -0.63 -6.40
CA ASP A 126 7.06 -1.91 -6.83
C ASP A 126 6.34 -2.42 -8.10
N ALA A 127 5.01 -2.31 -8.16
CA ALA A 127 4.22 -2.70 -9.33
C ALA A 127 4.56 -1.85 -10.56
N ALA A 128 4.67 -0.54 -10.39
CA ALA A 128 5.05 0.36 -11.48
C ALA A 128 6.46 0.05 -12.00
N ALA A 129 7.42 -0.23 -11.13
CA ALA A 129 8.76 -0.63 -11.49
C ALA A 129 8.76 -1.97 -12.24
N ALA A 130 8.03 -2.98 -11.75
CA ALA A 130 7.92 -4.28 -12.39
C ALA A 130 7.32 -4.19 -13.80
N ILE A 131 6.31 -3.34 -14.01
CA ILE A 131 5.71 -3.07 -15.32
C ILE A 131 6.75 -2.44 -16.27
N ALA A 132 7.51 -1.45 -15.79
CA ALA A 132 8.54 -0.80 -16.60
C ALA A 132 9.65 -1.78 -17.02
N GLU A 133 10.10 -2.62 -16.11
CA GLU A 133 11.07 -3.68 -16.39
C GLU A 133 10.52 -4.70 -17.40
N ALA A 134 9.27 -5.16 -17.23
CA ALA A 134 8.64 -6.09 -18.14
C ALA A 134 8.54 -5.53 -19.56
N LYS A 135 8.18 -4.25 -19.71
CA LYS A 135 8.16 -3.55 -21.02
C LYS A 135 9.55 -3.49 -21.67
N THR A 136 10.56 -3.20 -20.87
CA THR A 136 11.94 -3.16 -21.36
C THR A 136 12.38 -4.52 -21.90
N VAL A 137 12.18 -5.58 -21.10
CA VAL A 137 12.54 -6.95 -21.51
C VAL A 137 11.72 -7.40 -22.72
N LEU A 138 10.42 -7.07 -22.78
CA LEU A 138 9.58 -7.36 -23.95
C LEU A 138 10.15 -6.73 -25.23
N THR A 139 10.50 -5.44 -25.16
CA THR A 139 11.05 -4.70 -26.30
C THR A 139 12.39 -5.28 -26.76
N GLU A 140 13.27 -5.61 -25.82
CA GLU A 140 14.54 -6.27 -26.12
C GLU A 140 14.34 -7.63 -26.76
N SER A 141 13.42 -8.44 -26.23
CA SER A 141 13.11 -9.78 -26.75
C SER A 141 12.54 -9.71 -28.17
N GLN A 142 11.65 -8.74 -28.45
CA GLN A 142 11.12 -8.50 -29.79
C GLN A 142 12.22 -8.09 -30.77
N ALA A 143 13.12 -7.20 -30.35
CA ALA A 143 14.23 -6.76 -31.18
C ALA A 143 15.23 -7.89 -31.50
N LEU A 144 15.45 -8.80 -30.54
CA LEU A 144 16.26 -9.99 -30.72
C LEU A 144 15.60 -11.01 -31.65
N LEU A 145 14.30 -11.26 -31.45
CA LEU A 145 13.53 -12.18 -32.28
C LEU A 145 13.48 -11.72 -33.73
N ALA A 146 13.42 -10.41 -33.99
CA ALA A 146 13.49 -9.86 -35.35
C ALA A 146 14.82 -10.18 -36.05
N LYS A 147 15.92 -10.40 -35.30
CA LYS A 147 17.25 -10.76 -35.76
C LYS A 147 17.51 -12.28 -35.75
N ALA A 148 16.53 -13.06 -35.30
CA ALA A 148 16.66 -14.50 -35.17
C ALA A 148 16.99 -15.15 -36.53
N PRO A 149 17.86 -16.18 -36.56
CA PRO A 149 18.23 -16.83 -37.79
C PRO A 149 17.04 -17.56 -38.42
N LYS A 150 16.72 -17.21 -39.65
CA LYS A 150 15.70 -17.87 -40.45
C LYS A 150 16.31 -19.06 -41.20
N GLY A 151 15.83 -20.27 -40.92
CA GLY A 151 16.30 -21.51 -41.56
C GLY A 151 15.17 -22.54 -41.77
N LYS A 152 15.44 -23.62 -42.51
CA LYS A 152 14.49 -24.73 -42.60
C LYS A 152 14.25 -25.33 -41.22
N GLY A 153 12.98 -25.30 -40.76
CA GLY A 153 12.55 -25.81 -39.45
C GLY A 153 12.40 -24.74 -38.36
N SER A 154 12.96 -23.53 -38.50
CA SER A 154 12.84 -22.46 -37.48
C SER A 154 11.56 -21.61 -37.57
N ALA A 155 10.78 -21.76 -38.61
CA ALA A 155 9.59 -20.92 -38.84
C ALA A 155 8.51 -21.16 -37.75
N ALA A 156 8.25 -22.42 -37.39
CA ALA A 156 7.28 -22.76 -36.35
C ALA A 156 7.72 -22.24 -34.96
N ASP A 157 9.00 -22.36 -34.64
CA ASP A 157 9.57 -21.88 -33.36
C ASP A 157 9.47 -20.34 -33.27
N ILE A 158 9.76 -19.63 -34.39
CA ILE A 158 9.62 -18.17 -34.44
C ILE A 158 8.17 -17.73 -34.26
N GLU A 159 7.20 -18.43 -34.82
CA GLU A 159 5.77 -18.12 -34.62
C GLU A 159 5.32 -18.42 -33.19
N ALA A 160 5.81 -19.51 -32.57
CA ALA A 160 5.57 -19.79 -31.16
C ALA A 160 6.13 -18.67 -30.27
N MET A 161 7.38 -18.26 -30.49
CA MET A 161 8.01 -17.16 -29.75
C MET A 161 7.28 -15.81 -29.91
N LYS A 162 6.73 -15.52 -31.11
CA LYS A 162 5.89 -14.34 -31.32
C LYS A 162 4.60 -14.41 -30.51
N THR A 163 3.98 -15.58 -30.46
CA THR A 163 2.77 -15.82 -29.65
C THR A 163 3.07 -15.62 -28.17
N ASP A 164 4.20 -16.12 -27.67
CA ASP A 164 4.64 -15.95 -26.29
C ASP A 164 4.86 -14.46 -25.95
N LEU A 165 5.51 -13.71 -26.85
CA LEU A 165 5.70 -12.27 -26.67
C LEU A 165 4.38 -11.48 -26.74
N ALA A 166 3.41 -11.91 -27.57
CA ALA A 166 2.08 -11.32 -27.60
C ALA A 166 1.33 -11.58 -26.28
N THR A 167 1.45 -12.79 -25.72
CA THR A 167 0.92 -13.14 -24.41
C THR A 167 1.56 -12.28 -23.32
N ALA A 168 2.86 -12.10 -23.33
CA ALA A 168 3.56 -11.22 -22.40
C ALA A 168 3.10 -9.75 -22.53
N ALA A 169 2.87 -9.26 -23.75
CA ALA A 169 2.35 -7.92 -23.99
C ALA A 169 0.94 -7.74 -23.40
N THR A 170 0.07 -8.74 -23.58
CA THR A 170 -1.27 -8.74 -22.96
C THR A 170 -1.19 -8.73 -21.44
N ALA A 171 -0.33 -9.55 -20.85
CA ALA A 171 -0.13 -9.59 -19.40
C ALA A 171 0.38 -8.24 -18.85
N ILE A 172 1.22 -7.50 -19.59
CA ILE A 172 1.63 -6.14 -19.22
C ILE A 172 0.43 -5.18 -19.24
N THR A 173 -0.42 -5.25 -20.25
CA THR A 173 -1.64 -4.43 -20.33
C THR A 173 -2.58 -4.74 -19.16
N ASP A 174 -2.73 -6.01 -18.82
CA ASP A 174 -3.53 -6.45 -17.67
C ASP A 174 -2.92 -5.96 -16.34
N ALA A 175 -1.58 -5.94 -16.25
CA ALA A 175 -0.87 -5.40 -15.08
C ALA A 175 -1.11 -3.89 -14.93
N GLU A 176 -1.11 -3.12 -16.02
CA GLU A 176 -1.44 -1.69 -16.02
C GLU A 176 -2.89 -1.44 -15.62
N GLY A 177 -3.80 -2.26 -16.10
CA GLY A 177 -5.21 -2.24 -15.69
C GLY A 177 -5.37 -2.53 -14.18
N ALA A 178 -4.65 -3.52 -13.67
CA ALA A 178 -4.65 -3.84 -12.24
C ALA A 178 -4.05 -2.70 -11.39
N LEU A 179 -2.94 -2.08 -11.84
CA LEU A 179 -2.32 -0.93 -11.21
C LEU A 179 -3.30 0.25 -11.12
N SER A 180 -3.97 0.55 -12.22
CA SER A 180 -4.97 1.62 -12.31
C SER A 180 -6.19 1.36 -11.42
N ALA A 181 -6.56 0.10 -11.23
CA ALA A 181 -7.62 -0.35 -10.33
C ALA A 181 -7.20 -0.43 -8.85
N GLY A 182 -5.96 -0.08 -8.51
CA GLY A 182 -5.43 -0.12 -7.15
C GLY A 182 -5.05 -1.51 -6.63
N ARG A 183 -5.04 -2.53 -7.50
CA ARG A 183 -4.65 -3.91 -7.17
C ARG A 183 -3.15 -4.11 -7.36
N PHE A 184 -2.36 -3.52 -6.49
CA PHE A 184 -0.90 -3.38 -6.70
C PHE A 184 -0.15 -4.70 -6.67
N LEU A 185 -0.51 -5.63 -5.78
CA LEU A 185 0.13 -6.94 -5.70
C LEU A 185 -0.20 -7.81 -6.93
N ASP A 186 -1.45 -7.76 -7.42
CA ASP A 186 -1.85 -8.42 -8.66
C ASP A 186 -1.12 -7.82 -9.87
N ALA A 187 -1.03 -6.48 -9.94
CA ALA A 187 -0.31 -5.79 -10.99
C ALA A 187 1.16 -6.21 -11.04
N LYS A 188 1.83 -6.27 -9.89
CA LYS A 188 3.22 -6.72 -9.77
C LYS A 188 3.37 -8.17 -10.25
N ALA A 189 2.53 -9.08 -9.77
CA ALA A 189 2.59 -10.50 -10.14
C ALA A 189 2.42 -10.72 -11.66
N LYS A 190 1.47 -10.00 -12.27
CA LYS A 190 1.25 -10.05 -13.74
C LYS A 190 2.47 -9.53 -14.52
N ALA A 191 3.05 -8.42 -14.06
CA ALA A 191 4.26 -7.85 -14.67
C ALA A 191 5.47 -8.77 -14.56
N GLU A 192 5.67 -9.41 -13.41
CA GLU A 192 6.74 -10.38 -13.19
C GLU A 192 6.57 -11.63 -14.08
N SER A 193 5.33 -12.11 -14.23
CA SER A 193 4.99 -13.20 -15.15
C SER A 193 5.30 -12.84 -16.60
N ALA A 194 4.88 -11.65 -17.04
CA ALA A 194 5.18 -11.15 -18.39
C ALA A 194 6.69 -11.01 -18.64
N LYS A 195 7.43 -10.45 -17.67
CA LYS A 195 8.89 -10.36 -17.71
C LYS A 195 9.55 -11.73 -17.85
N SER A 196 9.09 -12.71 -17.07
CA SER A 196 9.59 -14.09 -17.13
C SER A 196 9.37 -14.71 -18.51
N GLY A 197 8.16 -14.60 -19.07
CA GLY A 197 7.84 -15.09 -20.42
C GLY A 197 8.71 -14.45 -21.50
N ALA A 198 8.84 -13.13 -21.47
CA ALA A 198 9.70 -12.42 -22.42
C ALA A 198 11.19 -12.79 -22.27
N THR A 199 11.66 -13.00 -21.04
CA THR A 199 13.04 -13.45 -20.77
C THR A 199 13.31 -14.85 -21.33
N THR A 200 12.34 -15.76 -21.22
CA THR A 200 12.42 -17.10 -21.80
C THR A 200 12.63 -17.04 -23.31
N VAL A 201 11.86 -16.22 -24.02
CA VAL A 201 12.02 -16.01 -25.45
C VAL A 201 13.38 -15.40 -25.77
N LYS A 202 13.81 -14.37 -25.01
CA LYS A 202 15.13 -13.75 -25.16
C LYS A 202 16.26 -14.79 -25.12
N THR A 203 16.26 -15.62 -24.09
CA THR A 203 17.27 -16.67 -23.89
C THR A 203 17.22 -17.72 -24.99
N ALA A 204 16.05 -18.12 -25.45
CA ALA A 204 15.89 -19.07 -26.56
C ALA A 204 16.51 -18.52 -27.87
N VAL A 205 16.23 -17.25 -28.19
CA VAL A 205 16.79 -16.60 -29.38
C VAL A 205 18.30 -16.45 -29.28
N GLU A 206 18.83 -16.02 -28.13
CA GLU A 206 20.28 -15.90 -27.90
C GLU A 206 21.00 -17.23 -28.08
N THR A 207 20.42 -18.31 -27.55
CA THR A 207 20.92 -19.68 -27.70
C THR A 207 20.94 -20.10 -29.17
N ALA A 208 19.88 -19.86 -29.93
CA ALA A 208 19.77 -20.17 -31.33
C ALA A 208 20.81 -19.37 -32.19
N MET A 209 21.02 -18.10 -31.83
CA MET A 209 22.02 -17.25 -32.47
C MET A 209 23.46 -17.74 -32.20
N ALA A 210 23.74 -18.20 -30.96
CA ALA A 210 25.04 -18.75 -30.58
C ALA A 210 25.35 -20.08 -31.30
N ALA A 211 24.35 -20.96 -31.43
CA ALA A 211 24.49 -22.24 -32.15
C ALA A 211 24.82 -22.04 -33.64
N LYS A 212 24.27 -21.00 -34.28
CA LYS A 212 24.57 -20.71 -35.70
C LYS A 212 25.97 -20.15 -35.94
N LYS A 213 26.64 -19.60 -34.92
CA LYS A 213 28.02 -19.06 -35.02
C LYS A 213 29.09 -20.13 -34.89
N ARG A 214 28.75 -21.36 -34.52
CA ARG A 214 29.62 -22.52 -34.42
C ARG A 214 29.57 -23.33 -35.70
#